data_246137840c395afd9ade5597949b16aa
#
_entry.id   246137840c395afd9ade5597949b16aa
#
_cell.length_a   1.000
_cell.length_b   1.000
_cell.length_c   1.000
_cell.angle_alpha   90.00
_cell.angle_beta   90.00
_cell.angle_gamma   90.00
#
_symmetry.space_group_name_H-M   'P 1'
#
loop_
_entity.id
_entity.type
_entity.pdbx_description
1 polymer ?
#
loop_
_entity_poly.entity_id
_entity_poly.type
_entity_poly.pdbx_seq_one_letter_code
_entity_poly.pdbx_strand_id
1 'polypeptide(L)'
;MAKKKSVEKSNPECRRSLTDRSELQKFVLHLLQGAMIGIGAVLPGISGGVLSVVFGIYEPIMAFLSNPREALSQYGRLLLPVLLGAAGGFLLSARAIGFFLTRYEVLSVCLFVGLIVGMLPSMFREAGEKGKSRWDLYALAGAFFTVLILLSLVRRISVSIPQGLFGNLFCGFCVALSIIVPGMSFSALLMPLGLYTPFMEDVGAVYLPAVVPAVLSAGVTMVLLAKQITRLLERHYSVVFHGIIGIVLAATLVIVPFSAFGNPKTSAVSLLCLTAGAGTALLFSMLEEM
;
A
#
# COMPACT_ATOMS: atom_id res chain seq x y z
N MET A 1 -21.58 66.44 -3.27
CA MET A 1 -21.48 65.66 -1.99
C MET A 1 -20.91 64.30 -2.29
N ALA A 2 -19.62 64.10 -2.13
CA ALA A 2 -18.90 62.84 -2.40
C ALA A 2 -18.59 62.16 -1.06
N LYS A 3 -19.24 61.00 -0.83
CA LYS A 3 -19.04 60.15 0.36
C LYS A 3 -17.72 59.37 0.23
N LYS A 4 -16.70 59.84 0.91
CA LYS A 4 -15.38 59.22 1.05
C LYS A 4 -15.54 57.90 1.83
N LYS A 5 -15.49 56.73 1.16
CA LYS A 5 -15.40 55.42 1.83
C LYS A 5 -14.02 55.34 2.51
N SER A 6 -14.02 55.33 3.83
CA SER A 6 -12.88 55.01 4.65
C SER A 6 -12.47 53.57 4.41
N VAL A 7 -11.34 53.37 3.76
CA VAL A 7 -10.67 52.06 3.68
C VAL A 7 -10.13 51.78 5.07
N GLU A 8 -10.80 50.89 5.78
CA GLU A 8 -10.37 50.35 7.07
C GLU A 8 -9.04 49.64 6.88
N LYS A 9 -7.98 50.25 7.37
CA LYS A 9 -6.63 49.66 7.41
C LYS A 9 -6.69 48.46 8.35
N SER A 10 -6.91 47.28 7.82
CA SER A 10 -6.78 46.04 8.58
C SER A 10 -5.37 45.95 9.18
N ASN A 11 -5.33 45.83 10.50
CA ASN A 11 -4.14 45.72 11.31
C ASN A 11 -3.19 44.65 10.74
N PRO A 12 -1.92 44.95 10.42
CA PRO A 12 -0.99 43.99 9.83
C PRO A 12 -0.76 42.74 10.72
N GLU A 13 -0.93 42.86 12.04
CA GLU A 13 -0.87 41.71 12.97
C GLU A 13 -2.05 40.77 12.81
N CYS A 14 -3.27 41.28 12.58
CA CYS A 14 -4.43 40.46 12.32
C CYS A 14 -4.32 39.71 11.00
N ARG A 15 -3.75 40.31 9.96
CA ARG A 15 -3.47 39.69 8.67
C ARG A 15 -2.41 38.58 8.79
N ARG A 16 -1.36 38.80 9.60
CA ARG A 16 -0.32 37.79 9.88
C ARG A 16 -0.89 36.59 10.62
N SER A 17 -1.72 36.81 11.64
CA SER A 17 -2.34 35.73 12.41
C SER A 17 -3.31 34.88 11.58
N LEU A 18 -4.04 35.47 10.64
CA LEU A 18 -4.93 34.74 9.74
C LEU A 18 -4.18 33.94 8.67
N THR A 19 -3.07 34.48 8.13
CA THR A 19 -2.19 33.75 7.20
C THR A 19 -1.47 32.60 7.90
N ASP A 20 -0.97 32.79 9.10
CA ASP A 20 -0.31 31.74 9.89
C ASP A 20 -1.30 30.60 10.24
N ARG A 21 -2.53 30.91 10.60
CA ARG A 21 -3.57 29.89 10.84
C ARG A 21 -3.91 29.08 9.58
N SER A 22 -3.98 29.73 8.43
CA SER A 22 -4.27 29.05 7.17
C SER A 22 -3.12 28.14 6.73
N GLU A 23 -1.88 28.53 6.93
CA GLU A 23 -0.71 27.70 6.61
C GLU A 23 -0.60 26.50 7.59
N LEU A 24 -0.88 26.72 8.88
CA LEU A 24 -0.92 25.62 9.86
C LEU A 24 -2.04 24.60 9.54
N GLN A 25 -3.21 25.07 9.14
CA GLN A 25 -4.32 24.20 8.74
C GLN A 25 -3.96 23.36 7.51
N LYS A 26 -3.33 23.96 6.51
CA LYS A 26 -2.84 23.24 5.33
C LYS A 26 -1.77 22.22 5.70
N PHE A 27 -0.82 22.59 6.55
CA PHE A 27 0.22 21.67 7.03
C PHE A 27 -0.39 20.46 7.74
N VAL A 28 -1.33 20.66 8.66
CA VAL A 28 -2.01 19.59 9.38
C VAL A 28 -2.83 18.71 8.42
N LEU A 29 -3.53 19.32 7.47
CA LEU A 29 -4.29 18.58 6.45
C LEU A 29 -3.37 17.67 5.64
N HIS A 30 -2.27 18.21 5.10
CA HIS A 30 -1.32 17.41 4.32
C HIS A 30 -0.60 16.34 5.17
N LEU A 31 -0.35 16.62 6.45
CA LEU A 31 0.18 15.62 7.38
C LEU A 31 -0.80 14.45 7.58
N LEU A 32 -2.10 14.74 7.76
CA LEU A 32 -3.14 13.71 7.89
C LEU A 32 -3.33 12.93 6.59
N GLN A 33 -3.35 13.60 5.44
CA GLN A 33 -3.40 12.94 4.13
C GLN A 33 -2.20 12.00 3.93
N GLY A 34 -0.99 12.48 4.28
CA GLY A 34 0.21 11.66 4.27
C GLY A 34 0.08 10.46 5.21
N ALA A 35 -0.41 10.65 6.43
CA ALA A 35 -0.61 9.55 7.38
C ALA A 35 -1.58 8.49 6.83
N MET A 36 -2.67 8.89 6.19
CA MET A 36 -3.59 7.96 5.53
C MET A 36 -2.92 7.20 4.38
N ILE A 37 -2.09 7.87 3.57
CA ILE A 37 -1.30 7.22 2.52
C ILE A 37 -0.36 6.18 3.12
N GLY A 38 0.34 6.51 4.22
CA GLY A 38 1.24 5.61 4.92
C GLY A 38 0.52 4.39 5.51
N ILE A 39 -0.66 4.59 6.12
CA ILE A 39 -1.52 3.52 6.64
C ILE A 39 -1.97 2.60 5.48
N GLY A 40 -2.46 3.19 4.39
CA GLY A 40 -2.91 2.44 3.22
C GLY A 40 -1.79 1.67 2.52
N ALA A 41 -0.54 2.14 2.61
CA ALA A 41 0.59 1.40 2.05
C ALA A 41 0.87 0.09 2.81
N VAL A 42 0.60 0.03 4.12
CA VAL A 42 0.85 -1.17 4.95
C VAL A 42 -0.31 -2.15 4.88
N LEU A 43 -1.55 -1.67 4.89
CA LEU A 43 -2.73 -2.52 4.91
C LEU A 43 -2.92 -3.26 3.56
N PRO A 44 -3.12 -4.58 3.56
CA PRO A 44 -3.55 -5.27 2.35
C PRO A 44 -4.93 -4.78 1.92
N GLY A 45 -5.14 -4.61 0.63
CA GLY A 45 -6.45 -4.20 0.09
C GLY A 45 -6.71 -2.70 0.08
N ILE A 46 -5.80 -1.88 0.58
CA ILE A 46 -5.85 -0.41 0.46
C ILE A 46 -4.56 0.04 -0.22
N SER A 47 -4.68 0.73 -1.34
CA SER A 47 -3.50 1.25 -2.04
C SER A 47 -3.17 2.67 -1.59
N GLY A 48 -2.00 2.85 -0.97
CA GLY A 48 -1.49 4.20 -0.67
C GLY A 48 -1.31 5.06 -1.92
N GLY A 49 -1.04 4.41 -3.07
CA GLY A 49 -0.98 5.07 -4.37
C GLY A 49 -2.33 5.67 -4.77
N VAL A 50 -3.41 4.92 -4.65
CA VAL A 50 -4.77 5.40 -4.94
C VAL A 50 -5.15 6.54 -4.00
N LEU A 51 -4.87 6.40 -2.69
CA LEU A 51 -5.10 7.51 -1.75
C LEU A 51 -4.34 8.77 -2.16
N SER A 52 -3.13 8.64 -2.71
CA SER A 52 -2.37 9.80 -3.19
C SER A 52 -3.05 10.48 -4.40
N VAL A 53 -3.70 9.71 -5.27
CA VAL A 53 -4.50 10.24 -6.39
C VAL A 53 -5.74 10.96 -5.88
N VAL A 54 -6.51 10.32 -4.99
CA VAL A 54 -7.73 10.91 -4.38
C VAL A 54 -7.43 12.24 -3.68
N PHE A 55 -6.29 12.33 -3.01
CA PHE A 55 -5.87 13.56 -2.33
C PHE A 55 -5.22 14.60 -3.27
N GLY A 56 -5.03 14.29 -4.56
CA GLY A 56 -4.36 15.17 -5.52
C GLY A 56 -2.85 15.34 -5.26
N ILE A 57 -2.24 14.39 -4.56
CA ILE A 57 -0.82 14.42 -4.14
C ILE A 57 0.05 13.53 -5.05
N TYR A 58 -0.56 12.73 -5.92
CA TYR A 58 0.14 11.78 -6.78
C TYR A 58 1.18 12.45 -7.68
N GLU A 59 0.80 13.51 -8.40
CA GLU A 59 1.73 14.23 -9.29
C GLU A 59 2.95 14.80 -8.55
N PRO A 60 2.80 15.52 -7.40
CA PRO A 60 3.92 15.94 -6.58
C PRO A 60 4.82 14.80 -6.12
N ILE A 61 4.26 13.64 -5.73
CA ILE A 61 5.05 12.46 -5.35
C ILE A 61 5.83 11.92 -6.54
N MET A 62 5.21 11.78 -7.71
CA MET A 62 5.88 11.30 -8.92
C MET A 62 6.95 12.26 -9.42
N ALA A 63 6.71 13.57 -9.32
CA ALA A 63 7.73 14.59 -9.59
C ALA A 63 8.93 14.46 -8.64
N PHE A 64 8.68 14.23 -7.35
CA PHE A 64 9.73 14.02 -6.35
C PHE A 64 10.56 12.76 -6.63
N LEU A 65 9.93 11.66 -7.02
CA LEU A 65 10.62 10.41 -7.37
C LEU A 65 11.46 10.55 -8.65
N SER A 66 11.02 11.40 -9.58
CA SER A 66 11.71 11.62 -10.86
C SER A 66 12.86 12.62 -10.74
N ASN A 67 12.62 13.75 -10.06
CA ASN A 67 13.60 14.82 -9.88
C ASN A 67 13.44 15.49 -8.50
N PRO A 68 14.06 14.93 -7.44
CA PRO A 68 13.84 15.36 -6.06
C PRO A 68 14.15 16.84 -5.81
N ARG A 69 15.20 17.38 -6.43
CA ARG A 69 15.62 18.78 -6.21
C ARG A 69 14.61 19.79 -6.75
N GLU A 70 14.10 19.54 -7.93
CA GLU A 70 13.13 20.41 -8.59
C GLU A 70 11.77 20.31 -7.90
N ALA A 71 11.32 19.10 -7.59
CA ALA A 71 10.07 18.87 -6.89
C ALA A 71 10.05 19.48 -5.48
N LEU A 72 11.16 19.42 -4.72
CA LEU A 72 11.27 20.09 -3.43
C LEU A 72 11.22 21.62 -3.56
N SER A 73 11.78 22.18 -4.63
CA SER A 73 11.67 23.62 -4.90
C SER A 73 10.24 24.05 -5.22
N GLN A 74 9.51 23.21 -5.98
CA GLN A 74 8.15 23.52 -6.45
C GLN A 74 7.07 23.15 -5.43
N TYR A 75 7.16 21.96 -4.84
CA TYR A 75 6.12 21.35 -3.99
C TYR A 75 6.56 21.14 -2.54
N GLY A 76 7.70 21.69 -2.11
CA GLY A 76 8.30 21.37 -0.81
C GLY A 76 7.38 21.62 0.39
N ARG A 77 6.56 22.70 0.35
CA ARG A 77 5.58 23.03 1.41
C ARG A 77 4.45 21.99 1.53
N LEU A 78 4.12 21.31 0.44
CA LEU A 78 3.14 20.22 0.42
C LEU A 78 3.81 18.87 0.74
N LEU A 79 4.93 18.59 0.09
CA LEU A 79 5.61 17.30 0.20
C LEU A 79 6.16 17.02 1.60
N LEU A 80 6.70 18.04 2.27
CA LEU A 80 7.29 17.84 3.60
C LEU A 80 6.27 17.29 4.62
N PRO A 81 5.10 17.93 4.86
CA PRO A 81 4.12 17.37 5.77
C PRO A 81 3.54 16.04 5.29
N VAL A 82 3.35 15.85 3.99
CA VAL A 82 2.88 14.58 3.43
C VAL A 82 3.88 13.44 3.69
N LEU A 83 5.16 13.65 3.44
CA LEU A 83 6.19 12.63 3.67
C LEU A 83 6.36 12.31 5.16
N LEU A 84 6.31 13.34 6.04
CA LEU A 84 6.33 13.14 7.48
C LEU A 84 5.10 12.37 7.95
N GLY A 85 3.92 12.72 7.46
CA GLY A 85 2.69 12.01 7.74
C GLY A 85 2.73 10.57 7.24
N ALA A 86 3.19 10.34 6.01
CA ALA A 86 3.29 9.00 5.43
C ALA A 86 4.27 8.11 6.20
N ALA A 87 5.43 8.65 6.57
CA ALA A 87 6.38 7.92 7.41
C ALA A 87 5.79 7.59 8.78
N GLY A 88 5.14 8.55 9.45
CA GLY A 88 4.50 8.36 10.74
C GLY A 88 3.34 7.36 10.67
N GLY A 89 2.46 7.48 9.68
CA GLY A 89 1.34 6.57 9.44
C GLY A 89 1.81 5.15 9.12
N PHE A 90 2.84 5.01 8.29
CA PHE A 90 3.47 3.72 7.96
C PHE A 90 4.05 3.05 9.21
N LEU A 91 4.87 3.76 9.98
CA LEU A 91 5.51 3.22 11.20
C LEU A 91 4.47 2.84 12.27
N LEU A 92 3.47 3.69 12.50
CA LEU A 92 2.41 3.42 13.46
C LEU A 92 1.60 2.20 13.06
N SER A 93 1.25 2.09 11.78
CA SER A 93 0.52 0.94 11.24
C SER A 93 1.35 -0.33 11.28
N ALA A 94 2.63 -0.27 10.92
CA ALA A 94 3.54 -1.40 10.98
C ALA A 94 3.62 -1.96 12.40
N ARG A 95 3.76 -1.06 13.40
CA ARG A 95 3.79 -1.45 14.82
C ARG A 95 2.46 -2.07 15.28
N ALA A 96 1.34 -1.46 14.92
CA ALA A 96 0.01 -1.98 15.27
C ALA A 96 -0.24 -3.34 14.62
N ILE A 97 0.06 -3.47 13.33
CA ILE A 97 -0.14 -4.71 12.58
C ILE A 97 0.79 -5.82 13.09
N GLY A 98 2.06 -5.52 13.34
CA GLY A 98 2.99 -6.47 13.94
C GLY A 98 2.44 -7.01 15.26
N PHE A 99 1.98 -6.13 16.14
CA PHE A 99 1.36 -6.52 17.41
C PHE A 99 0.11 -7.40 17.21
N PHE A 100 -0.80 -7.03 16.32
CA PHE A 100 -2.03 -7.80 16.09
C PHE A 100 -1.76 -9.16 15.45
N LEU A 101 -0.84 -9.23 14.47
CA LEU A 101 -0.45 -10.48 13.84
C LEU A 101 0.22 -11.44 14.82
N THR A 102 1.06 -10.93 15.73
CA THR A 102 1.71 -11.77 16.75
C THR A 102 0.74 -12.22 17.82
N ARG A 103 -0.19 -11.36 18.24
CA ARG A 103 -1.12 -11.66 19.36
C ARG A 103 -2.39 -12.38 18.90
N TYR A 104 -2.90 -12.07 17.70
CA TYR A 104 -4.17 -12.55 17.15
C TYR A 104 -4.01 -12.99 15.68
N GLU A 105 -3.01 -13.85 15.42
CA GLU A 105 -2.61 -14.25 14.06
C GLU A 105 -3.79 -14.67 13.18
N VAL A 106 -4.60 -15.63 13.64
CA VAL A 106 -5.71 -16.18 12.87
C VAL A 106 -6.74 -15.12 12.50
N LEU A 107 -7.12 -14.27 13.44
CA LEU A 107 -8.14 -13.23 13.21
C LEU A 107 -7.61 -12.13 12.29
N SER A 108 -6.36 -11.75 12.48
CA SER A 108 -5.68 -10.76 11.62
C SER A 108 -5.54 -11.25 10.19
N VAL A 109 -5.15 -12.53 10.02
CA VAL A 109 -5.07 -13.14 8.68
C VAL A 109 -6.45 -13.24 8.04
N CYS A 110 -7.50 -13.62 8.77
CA CYS A 110 -8.87 -13.64 8.25
C CYS A 110 -9.33 -12.25 7.81
N LEU A 111 -9.04 -11.21 8.61
CA LEU A 111 -9.33 -9.82 8.25
C LEU A 111 -8.60 -9.42 6.95
N PHE A 112 -7.33 -9.77 6.82
CA PHE A 112 -6.52 -9.45 5.64
C PHE A 112 -6.98 -10.20 4.39
N VAL A 113 -7.32 -11.49 4.54
CA VAL A 113 -7.94 -12.25 3.45
C VAL A 113 -9.24 -11.58 3.00
N GLY A 114 -10.05 -11.12 3.96
CA GLY A 114 -11.26 -10.34 3.67
C GLY A 114 -10.95 -9.07 2.87
N LEU A 115 -9.99 -8.26 3.33
CA LEU A 115 -9.56 -7.04 2.62
C LEU A 115 -9.14 -7.34 1.17
N ILE A 116 -8.32 -8.39 0.97
CA ILE A 116 -7.86 -8.79 -0.38
C ILE A 116 -9.05 -9.25 -1.24
N VAL A 117 -9.92 -10.08 -0.71
CA VAL A 117 -11.11 -10.55 -1.45
C VAL A 117 -12.03 -9.38 -1.81
N GLY A 118 -12.22 -8.43 -0.90
CA GLY A 118 -13.05 -7.25 -1.14
C GLY A 118 -12.50 -6.30 -2.22
N MET A 119 -11.19 -6.26 -2.45
CA MET A 119 -10.60 -5.44 -3.52
C MET A 119 -10.55 -6.16 -4.89
N LEU A 120 -10.79 -7.47 -4.97
CA LEU A 120 -10.74 -8.20 -6.24
C LEU A 120 -11.65 -7.60 -7.33
N PRO A 121 -12.91 -7.19 -7.04
CA PRO A 121 -13.75 -6.56 -8.04
C PRO A 121 -13.13 -5.31 -8.67
N SER A 122 -12.51 -4.44 -7.88
CA SER A 122 -11.82 -3.25 -8.40
C SER A 122 -10.59 -3.61 -9.22
N MET A 123 -9.81 -4.61 -8.80
CA MET A 123 -8.66 -5.09 -9.58
C MET A 123 -9.09 -5.65 -10.95
N PHE A 124 -10.16 -6.44 -11.01
CA PHE A 124 -10.68 -6.94 -12.30
C PHE A 124 -11.19 -5.82 -13.21
N ARG A 125 -11.79 -4.79 -12.64
CA ARG A 125 -12.25 -3.63 -13.39
C ARG A 125 -11.07 -2.85 -13.94
N GLU A 126 -10.08 -2.54 -13.11
CA GLU A 126 -8.84 -1.87 -13.52
C GLU A 126 -8.11 -2.67 -14.60
N ALA A 127 -8.02 -4.00 -14.48
CA ALA A 127 -7.46 -4.86 -15.50
C ALA A 127 -8.14 -4.73 -16.87
N GLY A 128 -9.43 -4.38 -16.90
CA GLY A 128 -10.23 -4.20 -18.11
C GLY A 128 -10.22 -2.79 -18.70
N GLU A 129 -9.69 -1.78 -18.02
CA GLU A 129 -9.76 -0.37 -18.43
C GLU A 129 -9.15 -0.08 -19.81
N LYS A 130 -8.02 -0.71 -20.13
CA LYS A 130 -7.34 -0.54 -21.44
C LYS A 130 -7.71 -1.60 -22.46
N GLY A 131 -8.87 -2.24 -22.29
CA GLY A 131 -9.37 -3.28 -23.16
C GLY A 131 -9.10 -4.69 -22.63
N LYS A 132 -9.60 -5.71 -23.36
CA LYS A 132 -9.47 -7.12 -23.01
C LYS A 132 -8.64 -7.85 -24.05
N SER A 133 -7.83 -8.81 -23.61
CA SER A 133 -7.04 -9.68 -24.47
C SER A 133 -7.49 -11.13 -24.34
N ARG A 134 -7.41 -11.90 -25.41
CA ARG A 134 -7.62 -13.36 -25.38
C ARG A 134 -6.64 -14.10 -24.47
N TRP A 135 -5.53 -13.45 -24.10
CA TRP A 135 -4.48 -14.00 -23.26
C TRP A 135 -4.70 -13.73 -21.76
N ASP A 136 -5.70 -12.93 -21.40
CA ASP A 136 -5.96 -12.52 -20.02
C ASP A 136 -6.18 -13.69 -19.09
N LEU A 137 -7.06 -14.63 -19.50
CA LEU A 137 -7.34 -15.81 -18.70
C LEU A 137 -6.15 -16.77 -18.59
N TYR A 138 -5.35 -16.87 -19.65
CA TYR A 138 -4.13 -17.69 -19.63
C TYR A 138 -3.07 -17.08 -18.72
N ALA A 139 -2.92 -15.76 -18.71
CA ALA A 139 -2.01 -15.05 -17.82
C ALA A 139 -2.44 -15.22 -16.34
N LEU A 140 -3.73 -15.06 -16.05
CA LEU A 140 -4.28 -15.25 -14.72
C LEU A 140 -4.06 -16.69 -14.23
N ALA A 141 -4.50 -17.67 -15.02
CA ALA A 141 -4.38 -19.08 -14.66
C ALA A 141 -2.91 -19.52 -14.57
N GLY A 142 -2.08 -19.11 -15.53
CA GLY A 142 -0.65 -19.43 -15.55
C GLY A 142 0.06 -18.86 -14.32
N ALA A 143 -0.16 -17.60 -13.99
CA ALA A 143 0.41 -16.97 -12.80
C ALA A 143 -0.10 -17.61 -11.51
N PHE A 144 -1.43 -17.89 -11.43
CA PHE A 144 -2.05 -18.54 -10.28
C PHE A 144 -1.41 -19.90 -9.98
N PHE A 145 -1.39 -20.80 -10.96
CA PHE A 145 -0.85 -22.14 -10.75
C PHE A 145 0.66 -22.13 -10.53
N THR A 146 1.41 -21.28 -11.22
CA THR A 146 2.87 -21.15 -11.02
C THR A 146 3.18 -20.75 -9.59
N VAL A 147 2.53 -19.69 -9.08
CA VAL A 147 2.75 -19.21 -7.71
C VAL A 147 2.24 -20.20 -6.68
N LEU A 148 1.07 -20.83 -6.91
CA LEU A 148 0.53 -21.84 -6.01
C LEU A 148 1.47 -23.05 -5.87
N ILE A 149 2.01 -23.54 -6.98
CA ILE A 149 2.99 -24.64 -6.98
C ILE A 149 4.27 -24.21 -6.26
N LEU A 150 4.80 -23.03 -6.60
CA LEU A 150 6.04 -22.51 -6.00
C LEU A 150 5.90 -22.38 -4.47
N LEU A 151 4.84 -21.75 -3.99
CA LEU A 151 4.59 -21.57 -2.55
C LEU A 151 4.34 -22.92 -1.85
N SER A 152 3.64 -23.85 -2.50
CA SER A 152 3.44 -25.20 -1.98
C SER A 152 4.75 -25.97 -1.86
N LEU A 153 5.66 -25.83 -2.81
CA LEU A 153 7.00 -26.43 -2.77
C LEU A 153 7.85 -25.84 -1.65
N VAL A 154 7.88 -24.49 -1.54
CA VAL A 154 8.59 -23.78 -0.46
C VAL A 154 8.11 -24.26 0.92
N ARG A 155 6.81 -24.42 1.11
CA ARG A 155 6.25 -24.97 2.36
C ARG A 155 6.65 -26.41 2.62
N ARG A 156 6.65 -27.28 1.59
CA ARG A 156 7.02 -28.69 1.73
C ARG A 156 8.49 -28.90 2.08
N ILE A 157 9.38 -28.07 1.53
CA ILE A 157 10.83 -28.17 1.74
C ILE A 157 11.22 -27.49 3.07
N SER A 158 10.25 -26.89 3.79
CA SER A 158 10.49 -26.13 5.02
C SER A 158 11.60 -25.08 4.86
N VAL A 159 11.71 -24.49 3.66
CA VAL A 159 12.61 -23.38 3.42
C VAL A 159 12.08 -22.17 4.18
N SER A 160 12.62 -21.93 5.36
CA SER A 160 12.46 -20.64 6.00
C SER A 160 13.46 -19.68 5.35
N ILE A 161 12.96 -18.61 4.74
CA ILE A 161 13.84 -17.50 4.33
C ILE A 161 14.40 -16.93 5.63
N PRO A 162 15.72 -16.98 5.86
CA PRO A 162 16.29 -16.57 7.14
C PRO A 162 15.99 -15.08 7.36
N GLN A 163 15.50 -14.77 8.55
CA GLN A 163 15.46 -13.40 9.04
C GLN A 163 16.91 -12.89 9.12
N GLY A 164 17.24 -11.91 8.28
CA GLY A 164 18.58 -11.39 8.19
C GLY A 164 18.76 -10.56 6.93
N LEU A 165 19.98 -10.27 6.56
CA LEU A 165 20.28 -9.38 5.44
C LEU A 165 19.51 -9.75 4.15
N PHE A 166 19.55 -11.03 3.74
CA PHE A 166 18.87 -11.47 2.52
C PHE A 166 17.36 -11.38 2.60
N GLY A 167 16.75 -11.75 3.74
CA GLY A 167 15.31 -11.60 3.96
C GLY A 167 14.89 -10.13 3.89
N ASN A 168 15.65 -9.23 4.50
CA ASN A 168 15.37 -7.80 4.49
C ASN A 168 15.56 -7.16 3.11
N LEU A 169 16.57 -7.57 2.35
CA LEU A 169 16.74 -7.18 0.95
C LEU A 169 15.55 -7.64 0.10
N PHE A 170 15.06 -8.87 0.31
CA PHE A 170 13.89 -9.39 -0.38
C PHE A 170 12.61 -8.65 0.02
N CYS A 171 12.44 -8.29 1.29
CA CYS A 171 11.33 -7.44 1.73
C CYS A 171 11.34 -6.09 1.01
N GLY A 172 12.50 -5.45 0.91
CA GLY A 172 12.66 -4.19 0.17
C GLY A 172 12.34 -4.33 -1.31
N PHE A 173 12.77 -5.43 -1.95
CA PHE A 173 12.39 -5.77 -3.32
C PHE A 173 10.86 -5.86 -3.49
N CYS A 174 10.17 -6.57 -2.59
CA CYS A 174 8.70 -6.69 -2.62
C CYS A 174 8.00 -5.34 -2.39
N VAL A 175 8.52 -4.49 -1.48
CA VAL A 175 8.02 -3.12 -1.28
C VAL A 175 8.15 -2.30 -2.56
N ALA A 176 9.31 -2.35 -3.23
CA ALA A 176 9.49 -1.64 -4.50
C ALA A 176 8.53 -2.12 -5.59
N LEU A 177 8.33 -3.44 -5.72
CA LEU A 177 7.36 -3.99 -6.66
C LEU A 177 5.96 -3.45 -6.41
N SER A 178 5.53 -3.37 -5.14
CA SER A 178 4.21 -2.85 -4.79
C SER A 178 4.04 -1.35 -5.08
N ILE A 179 5.13 -0.61 -5.16
CA ILE A 179 5.09 0.82 -5.56
C ILE A 179 5.05 0.97 -7.08
N ILE A 180 5.82 0.13 -7.80
CA ILE A 180 5.94 0.21 -9.27
C ILE A 180 4.71 -0.37 -9.95
N VAL A 181 4.15 -1.45 -9.40
CA VAL A 181 3.05 -2.22 -9.99
C VAL A 181 1.73 -1.78 -9.34
N PRO A 182 0.85 -1.10 -10.07
CA PRO A 182 -0.44 -0.69 -9.53
C PRO A 182 -1.27 -1.91 -9.13
N GLY A 183 -2.06 -1.78 -8.05
CA GLY A 183 -2.91 -2.86 -7.53
C GLY A 183 -2.16 -3.97 -6.78
N MET A 184 -0.82 -3.96 -6.71
CA MET A 184 -0.06 -4.95 -5.96
C MET A 184 0.30 -4.43 -4.56
N SER A 185 -0.02 -5.22 -3.52
CA SER A 185 0.41 -4.95 -2.15
C SER A 185 1.58 -5.86 -1.78
N PHE A 186 2.63 -5.29 -1.15
CA PHE A 186 3.76 -6.09 -0.69
C PHE A 186 3.38 -7.12 0.39
N SER A 187 2.30 -6.86 1.15
CA SER A 187 1.75 -7.83 2.10
C SER A 187 1.32 -9.12 1.40
N ALA A 188 0.70 -9.03 0.22
CA ALA A 188 0.30 -10.20 -0.56
C ALA A 188 1.50 -11.05 -1.01
N LEU A 189 2.68 -10.45 -1.17
CA LEU A 189 3.92 -11.17 -1.51
C LEU A 189 4.61 -11.76 -0.26
N LEU A 190 4.66 -11.01 0.84
CA LEU A 190 5.43 -11.38 2.03
C LEU A 190 4.70 -12.33 2.98
N MET A 191 3.35 -12.24 3.09
CA MET A 191 2.56 -13.07 4.00
C MET A 191 2.67 -14.57 3.72
N PRO A 192 2.56 -15.03 2.45
CA PRO A 192 2.68 -16.46 2.16
C PRO A 192 4.06 -17.05 2.48
N LEU A 193 5.08 -16.20 2.51
CA LEU A 193 6.47 -16.55 2.82
C LEU A 193 6.79 -16.43 4.32
N GLY A 194 5.84 -15.99 5.15
CA GLY A 194 6.04 -15.78 6.58
C GLY A 194 6.94 -14.59 6.93
N LEU A 195 7.27 -13.72 5.96
CA LEU A 195 8.17 -12.57 6.14
C LEU A 195 7.44 -11.31 6.58
N TYR A 196 6.12 -11.23 6.37
CA TYR A 196 5.37 -9.99 6.63
C TYR A 196 5.36 -9.60 8.10
N THR A 197 5.03 -10.53 9.00
CA THR A 197 4.95 -10.25 10.44
C THR A 197 6.28 -9.79 11.01
N PRO A 198 7.41 -10.54 10.86
CA PRO A 198 8.69 -10.10 11.38
C PRO A 198 9.16 -8.78 10.75
N PHE A 199 8.91 -8.58 9.46
CA PHE A 199 9.26 -7.32 8.80
C PHE A 199 8.46 -6.14 9.37
N MET A 200 7.18 -6.32 9.68
CA MET A 200 6.35 -5.27 10.30
C MET A 200 6.79 -4.98 11.74
N GLU A 201 7.19 -5.97 12.52
CA GLU A 201 7.76 -5.80 13.85
C GLU A 201 9.07 -5.00 13.80
N ASP A 202 9.99 -5.37 12.91
CA ASP A 202 11.27 -4.69 12.72
C ASP A 202 11.08 -3.23 12.28
N VAL A 203 10.19 -2.98 11.32
CA VAL A 203 9.86 -1.64 10.85
C VAL A 203 9.19 -0.82 11.95
N GLY A 204 8.22 -1.40 12.65
CA GLY A 204 7.52 -0.73 13.75
C GLY A 204 8.43 -0.40 14.94
N ALA A 205 9.48 -1.20 15.17
CA ALA A 205 10.53 -0.95 16.16
C ALA A 205 11.64 -0.03 15.63
N VAL A 206 11.60 0.37 14.35
CA VAL A 206 12.67 1.13 13.66
C VAL A 206 14.03 0.40 13.80
N TYR A 207 14.01 -0.93 13.66
CA TYR A 207 15.22 -1.75 13.74
C TYR A 207 16.09 -1.54 12.51
N LEU A 208 17.10 -0.68 12.62
CA LEU A 208 17.94 -0.26 11.50
C LEU A 208 18.60 -1.41 10.72
N PRO A 209 19.08 -2.51 11.35
CA PRO A 209 19.64 -3.64 10.61
C PRO A 209 18.65 -4.32 9.64
N ALA A 210 17.35 -4.17 9.84
CA ALA A 210 16.34 -4.64 8.91
C ALA A 210 15.88 -3.54 7.93
N VAL A 211 15.62 -2.35 8.45
CA VAL A 211 15.06 -1.23 7.67
C VAL A 211 16.03 -0.73 6.62
N VAL A 212 17.32 -0.57 6.96
CA VAL A 212 18.33 -0.01 6.03
C VAL A 212 18.53 -0.90 4.79
N PRO A 213 18.75 -2.23 4.91
CA PRO A 213 18.85 -3.09 3.74
C PRO A 213 17.57 -3.10 2.90
N ALA A 214 16.39 -3.08 3.55
CA ALA A 214 15.12 -3.04 2.83
C ALA A 214 14.96 -1.75 2.02
N VAL A 215 15.26 -0.59 2.59
CA VAL A 215 15.19 0.71 1.89
C VAL A 215 16.19 0.77 0.74
N LEU A 216 17.42 0.30 0.95
CA LEU A 216 18.45 0.25 -0.11
C LEU A 216 18.01 -0.67 -1.26
N SER A 217 17.52 -1.87 -0.94
CA SER A 217 17.02 -2.81 -1.94
C SER A 217 15.81 -2.24 -2.69
N ALA A 218 14.88 -1.58 -1.99
CA ALA A 218 13.75 -0.93 -2.61
C ALA A 218 14.21 0.15 -3.60
N GLY A 219 15.14 1.02 -3.21
CA GLY A 219 15.69 2.06 -4.08
C GLY A 219 16.37 1.49 -5.33
N VAL A 220 17.23 0.49 -5.16
CA VAL A 220 17.90 -0.19 -6.30
C VAL A 220 16.86 -0.84 -7.22
N THR A 221 15.89 -1.55 -6.68
CA THR A 221 14.83 -2.21 -7.46
C THR A 221 13.99 -1.18 -8.25
N MET A 222 13.65 -0.06 -7.63
CA MET A 222 12.91 1.02 -8.31
C MET A 222 13.71 1.56 -9.50
N VAL A 223 14.98 1.86 -9.32
CA VAL A 223 15.85 2.38 -10.39
C VAL A 223 16.00 1.36 -11.52
N LEU A 224 16.17 0.08 -11.19
CA LEU A 224 16.41 -0.97 -12.18
C LEU A 224 15.12 -1.40 -12.90
N LEU A 225 13.99 -1.55 -12.19
CA LEU A 225 12.80 -2.21 -12.73
C LEU A 225 11.67 -1.25 -13.14
N ALA A 226 11.61 -0.02 -12.61
CA ALA A 226 10.48 0.86 -12.89
C ALA A 226 10.24 1.07 -14.40
N LYS A 227 11.29 1.38 -15.16
CA LYS A 227 11.17 1.60 -16.61
C LYS A 227 10.72 0.35 -17.38
N GLN A 228 11.21 -0.82 -16.98
CA GLN A 228 10.85 -2.09 -17.63
C GLN A 228 9.40 -2.45 -17.37
N ILE A 229 8.96 -2.33 -16.11
CA ILE A 229 7.59 -2.63 -15.70
C ILE A 229 6.62 -1.63 -16.35
N THR A 230 6.94 -0.33 -16.35
CA THR A 230 6.12 0.68 -17.04
C THR A 230 5.95 0.36 -18.53
N ARG A 231 7.03 0.04 -19.23
CA ARG A 231 6.96 -0.37 -20.65
C ARG A 231 6.12 -1.63 -20.88
N LEU A 232 6.22 -2.60 -19.96
CA LEU A 232 5.44 -3.83 -20.01
C LEU A 232 3.94 -3.54 -19.82
N LEU A 233 3.62 -2.69 -18.84
CA LEU A 233 2.23 -2.23 -18.59
C LEU A 233 1.69 -1.41 -19.75
N GLU A 234 2.48 -0.54 -20.39
CA GLU A 234 2.05 0.21 -21.57
C GLU A 234 1.70 -0.69 -22.75
N ARG A 235 2.46 -1.78 -22.96
CA ARG A 235 2.29 -2.69 -24.11
C ARG A 235 1.24 -3.77 -23.89
N HIS A 236 1.15 -4.30 -22.67
CA HIS A 236 0.36 -5.50 -22.36
C HIS A 236 -0.44 -5.34 -21.05
N TYR A 237 -1.07 -4.17 -20.87
CA TYR A 237 -1.73 -3.79 -19.62
C TYR A 237 -2.65 -4.86 -19.06
N SER A 238 -3.66 -5.27 -19.86
CA SER A 238 -4.67 -6.24 -19.42
C SER A 238 -4.07 -7.60 -19.04
N VAL A 239 -3.14 -8.12 -19.85
CA VAL A 239 -2.49 -9.41 -19.63
C VAL A 239 -1.66 -9.39 -18.34
N VAL A 240 -0.87 -8.32 -18.13
CA VAL A 240 -0.02 -8.15 -16.94
C VAL A 240 -0.90 -8.04 -15.69
N PHE A 241 -1.95 -7.23 -15.75
CA PHE A 241 -2.88 -7.06 -14.63
C PHE A 241 -3.59 -8.37 -14.26
N HIS A 242 -4.05 -9.15 -15.23
CA HIS A 242 -4.63 -10.47 -14.97
C HIS A 242 -3.60 -11.44 -14.37
N GLY A 243 -2.34 -11.36 -14.80
CA GLY A 243 -1.25 -12.10 -14.15
C GLY A 243 -1.06 -11.71 -12.68
N ILE A 244 -1.10 -10.40 -12.37
CA ILE A 244 -1.03 -9.89 -10.99
C ILE A 244 -2.20 -10.42 -10.15
N ILE A 245 -3.42 -10.38 -10.68
CA ILE A 245 -4.60 -10.96 -10.02
C ILE A 245 -4.38 -12.46 -9.72
N GLY A 246 -3.83 -13.21 -10.68
CA GLY A 246 -3.48 -14.61 -10.47
C GLY A 246 -2.50 -14.84 -9.33
N ILE A 247 -1.44 -14.01 -9.23
CA ILE A 247 -0.47 -14.05 -8.12
C ILE A 247 -1.17 -13.79 -6.78
N VAL A 248 -1.98 -12.73 -6.71
CA VAL A 248 -2.70 -12.31 -5.50
C VAL A 248 -3.67 -13.41 -5.04
N LEU A 249 -4.42 -14.01 -5.95
CA LEU A 249 -5.35 -15.13 -5.65
C LEU A 249 -4.61 -16.35 -5.10
N ALA A 250 -3.49 -16.75 -5.72
CA ALA A 250 -2.69 -17.88 -5.26
C ALA A 250 -2.10 -17.61 -3.87
N ALA A 251 -1.53 -16.43 -3.67
CA ALA A 251 -0.98 -15.99 -2.40
C ALA A 251 -2.04 -15.98 -1.30
N THR A 252 -3.22 -15.44 -1.60
CA THR A 252 -4.35 -15.38 -0.66
C THR A 252 -4.82 -16.78 -0.27
N LEU A 253 -4.98 -17.68 -1.22
CA LEU A 253 -5.39 -19.06 -0.96
C LEU A 253 -4.43 -19.79 -0.01
N VAL A 254 -3.13 -19.53 -0.15
CA VAL A 254 -2.08 -20.17 0.67
C VAL A 254 -2.08 -19.66 2.12
N ILE A 255 -2.47 -18.40 2.38
CA ILE A 255 -2.51 -17.84 3.73
C ILE A 255 -3.81 -18.11 4.48
N VAL A 256 -4.90 -18.55 3.82
CA VAL A 256 -6.17 -18.84 4.49
C VAL A 256 -5.95 -19.85 5.63
N PRO A 257 -6.30 -19.51 6.88
CA PRO A 257 -6.13 -20.40 8.02
C PRO A 257 -7.30 -21.40 8.09
N PHE A 258 -7.29 -22.43 7.24
CA PHE A 258 -8.39 -23.42 7.17
C PHE A 258 -8.66 -24.10 8.52
N SER A 259 -7.65 -24.24 9.38
CA SER A 259 -7.78 -24.78 10.74
C SER A 259 -8.70 -23.94 11.64
N ALA A 260 -8.83 -22.64 11.37
CA ALA A 260 -9.73 -21.76 12.11
C ALA A 260 -11.21 -22.13 11.98
N PHE A 261 -11.56 -22.83 10.91
CA PHE A 261 -12.94 -23.20 10.58
C PHE A 261 -13.34 -24.58 11.13
N GLY A 262 -12.45 -25.24 11.88
CA GLY A 262 -12.73 -26.55 12.52
C GLY A 262 -13.52 -26.47 13.83
N ASN A 263 -13.62 -25.29 14.47
CA ASN A 263 -14.34 -25.09 15.72
C ASN A 263 -15.42 -24.01 15.56
N PRO A 264 -16.71 -24.26 15.92
CA PRO A 264 -17.79 -23.30 15.69
C PRO A 264 -17.57 -21.90 16.26
N LYS A 265 -16.96 -21.78 17.43
CA LYS A 265 -16.70 -20.46 18.06
C LYS A 265 -15.64 -19.67 17.32
N THR A 266 -14.52 -20.31 16.97
CA THR A 266 -13.45 -19.66 16.20
C THR A 266 -13.89 -19.36 14.77
N SER A 267 -14.69 -20.25 14.15
CA SER A 267 -15.27 -20.06 12.83
C SER A 267 -16.13 -18.81 12.75
N ALA A 268 -17.02 -18.60 13.73
CA ALA A 268 -17.91 -17.42 13.74
C ALA A 268 -17.12 -16.10 13.78
N VAL A 269 -16.11 -16.00 14.66
CA VAL A 269 -15.29 -14.79 14.79
C VAL A 269 -14.40 -14.60 13.57
N SER A 270 -13.82 -15.67 13.03
CA SER A 270 -13.00 -15.63 11.82
C SER A 270 -13.81 -15.18 10.59
N LEU A 271 -15.05 -15.66 10.46
CA LEU A 271 -15.97 -15.25 9.40
C LEU A 271 -16.37 -13.78 9.55
N LEU A 272 -16.60 -13.33 10.78
CA LEU A 272 -16.85 -11.91 11.08
C LEU A 272 -15.68 -11.02 10.67
N CYS A 273 -14.45 -11.41 10.99
CA CYS A 273 -13.25 -10.66 10.58
C CYS A 273 -13.10 -10.64 9.05
N LEU A 274 -13.34 -11.76 8.37
CA LEU A 274 -13.28 -11.88 6.93
C LEU A 274 -14.33 -10.98 6.25
N THR A 275 -15.58 -11.03 6.71
CA THR A 275 -16.66 -10.20 6.16
C THR A 275 -16.46 -8.71 6.46
N ALA A 276 -15.95 -8.37 7.64
CA ALA A 276 -15.59 -6.99 8.00
C ALA A 276 -14.47 -6.47 7.07
N GLY A 277 -13.43 -7.26 6.84
CA GLY A 277 -12.37 -6.91 5.90
C GLY A 277 -12.89 -6.71 4.48
N ALA A 278 -13.69 -7.66 3.97
CA ALA A 278 -14.25 -7.57 2.63
C ALA A 278 -15.19 -6.35 2.48
N GLY A 279 -16.04 -6.11 3.47
CA GLY A 279 -16.93 -4.94 3.49
C GLY A 279 -16.16 -3.63 3.52
N THR A 280 -15.09 -3.54 4.31
CA THR A 280 -14.23 -2.36 4.37
C THR A 280 -13.57 -2.09 3.01
N ALA A 281 -12.97 -3.10 2.38
CA ALA A 281 -12.31 -2.94 1.09
C ALA A 281 -13.31 -2.57 -0.03
N LEU A 282 -14.50 -3.18 -0.05
CA LEU A 282 -15.55 -2.81 -0.99
C LEU A 282 -16.02 -1.37 -0.79
N LEU A 283 -16.16 -0.92 0.46
CA LEU A 283 -16.55 0.46 0.76
C LEU A 283 -15.49 1.45 0.25
N PHE A 284 -14.21 1.17 0.49
CA PHE A 284 -13.11 1.99 -0.05
C PHE A 284 -13.12 2.01 -1.57
N SER A 285 -13.31 0.86 -2.23
CA SER A 285 -13.40 0.78 -3.69
C SER A 285 -14.55 1.61 -4.27
N MET A 286 -15.69 1.67 -3.57
CA MET A 286 -16.83 2.52 -3.98
C MET A 286 -16.55 4.02 -3.79
N LEU A 287 -15.80 4.38 -2.74
CA LEU A 287 -15.41 5.78 -2.50
C LEU A 287 -14.37 6.29 -3.51
N GLU A 288 -13.56 5.39 -4.05
CA GLU A 288 -12.60 5.71 -5.12
C GLU A 288 -13.27 6.05 -6.46
N GLU A 289 -14.51 5.60 -6.67
CA GLU A 289 -15.29 5.83 -7.91
C GLU A 289 -16.11 7.13 -7.90
N MET A 290 -16.30 7.76 -6.74
CA MET A 290 -17.08 8.99 -6.59
C MET A 290 -16.20 10.24 -6.75
#